data_2168b4fe9b70423aab5fbc13c707cf4f
#
_entry.id   2168b4fe9b70423aab5fbc13c707cf4f
#
_cell.length_a   1.000
_cell.length_b   1.000
_cell.length_c   1.000
_cell.angle_alpha   90.00
_cell.angle_beta   90.00
_cell.angle_gamma   90.00
#
_symmetry.space_group_name_H-M   'P 1'
#
loop_
_entity.id
_entity.type
_entity.pdbx_description
1 polymer ?
#
loop_
_entity_poly.entity_id
_entity_poly.type
_entity_poly.pdbx_seq_one_letter_code
_entity_poly.pdbx_strand_id
1 'polypeptide(L)'
;MQEVRNGSNRLVCCIDKAKRLVEIVFKGEKTDSVYFYAVCTDEKYRNQGVMRALFTFAKEKAKEQGALICFLVPENESLFKMYEKFSFQRNITYNKKRVLRNECDIKNTMYKTTDFCYNDYLKFRLQESEKSPVVILDENEFNFIFDKTRDDVSILFLKTGYAIFEKNEAKISVSEICGNESDILNYLFSTYLDVTEIEILKRSENEYTDFGMTYSFNNTNSFNNIYFGIPYR
;
A
#
# COMPACT_ATOMS: atom_id res chain seq x y z
N MET A 1 12.73 13.67 3.62
CA MET A 1 12.46 14.38 2.35
C MET A 1 13.76 14.50 1.59
N GLN A 2 13.79 14.10 0.32
CA GLN A 2 14.91 14.37 -0.58
C GLN A 2 14.50 15.49 -1.54
N GLU A 3 15.29 16.51 -1.64
CA GLU A 3 14.94 17.75 -2.31
C GLU A 3 16.05 18.22 -3.25
N VAL A 4 15.66 18.78 -4.38
CA VAL A 4 16.53 19.57 -5.25
C VAL A 4 16.10 21.02 -5.15
N ARG A 5 17.06 21.90 -4.81
CA ARG A 5 16.84 23.35 -4.67
C ARG A 5 17.69 24.11 -5.68
N ASN A 6 17.17 25.21 -6.20
CA ASN A 6 17.94 26.10 -7.05
C ASN A 6 18.91 26.99 -6.25
N GLY A 7 19.72 27.78 -6.92
CA GLY A 7 20.70 28.68 -6.33
C GLY A 7 20.10 29.73 -5.34
N SER A 8 18.79 29.96 -5.39
CA SER A 8 18.05 30.79 -4.43
C SER A 8 17.44 29.98 -3.28
N ASN A 9 17.87 28.74 -3.10
CA ASN A 9 17.34 27.78 -2.09
C ASN A 9 15.84 27.47 -2.22
N ARG A 10 15.25 27.70 -3.40
CA ARG A 10 13.84 27.41 -3.66
C ARG A 10 13.68 25.94 -4.07
N LEU A 11 12.67 25.26 -3.48
CA LEU A 11 12.33 23.89 -3.82
C LEU A 11 11.90 23.80 -5.30
N VAL A 12 12.55 22.93 -6.06
CA VAL A 12 12.24 22.70 -7.48
C VAL A 12 11.80 21.27 -7.77
N CYS A 13 12.24 20.31 -6.96
CA CYS A 13 11.80 18.93 -6.99
C CYS A 13 11.98 18.28 -5.62
N CYS A 14 11.08 17.40 -5.23
CA CYS A 14 11.21 16.63 -4.01
C CYS A 14 10.69 15.20 -4.18
N ILE A 15 11.18 14.31 -3.33
CA ILE A 15 10.62 13.01 -3.02
C ILE A 15 10.40 13.01 -1.51
N ASP A 16 9.15 12.95 -1.08
CA ASP A 16 8.88 12.85 0.35
C ASP A 16 9.11 11.42 0.84
N LYS A 17 9.53 11.29 2.10
CA LYS A 17 9.76 10.02 2.81
C LYS A 17 10.71 9.00 2.14
N ALA A 18 11.52 9.38 1.15
CA ALA A 18 12.56 8.50 0.59
C ALA A 18 13.65 8.07 1.61
N LYS A 19 13.48 8.39 2.90
CA LYS A 19 14.47 8.08 3.95
C LYS A 19 14.08 6.90 4.83
N ARG A 20 12.88 6.32 4.69
CA ARG A 20 12.50 5.19 5.53
C ARG A 20 12.68 3.90 4.76
N LEU A 21 13.52 3.04 5.30
CA LEU A 21 13.53 1.64 4.95
C LEU A 21 12.19 1.07 5.39
N VAL A 22 11.43 0.56 4.44
CA VAL A 22 10.18 -0.15 4.67
C VAL A 22 10.50 -1.63 4.55
N GLU A 23 10.08 -2.41 5.51
CA GLU A 23 10.38 -3.83 5.53
C GLU A 23 9.39 -4.60 4.63
N ILE A 24 9.92 -5.36 3.67
CA ILE A 24 9.15 -6.36 2.93
C ILE A 24 9.46 -7.72 3.53
N VAL A 25 8.44 -8.46 3.92
CA VAL A 25 8.59 -9.79 4.51
C VAL A 25 7.94 -10.82 3.61
N PHE A 26 8.65 -11.93 3.35
CA PHE A 26 8.14 -13.09 2.63
C PHE A 26 8.73 -14.38 3.20
N LYS A 27 7.87 -15.29 3.68
CA LYS A 27 8.28 -16.58 4.29
C LYS A 27 9.37 -16.43 5.34
N GLY A 28 9.22 -15.44 6.21
CA GLY A 28 10.17 -15.13 7.27
C GLY A 28 11.42 -14.37 6.85
N GLU A 29 11.70 -14.23 5.56
CA GLU A 29 12.81 -13.42 5.05
C GLU A 29 12.41 -11.95 4.98
N LYS A 30 13.29 -11.09 5.50
CA LYS A 30 13.12 -9.64 5.53
C LYS A 30 13.99 -8.96 4.49
N THR A 31 13.41 -8.00 3.81
CA THR A 31 14.09 -7.23 2.77
C THR A 31 13.87 -5.75 3.00
N ASP A 32 14.96 -5.01 3.15
CA ASP A 32 14.93 -3.56 3.24
C ASP A 32 14.54 -2.95 1.90
N SER A 33 13.56 -2.07 1.92
CA SER A 33 13.04 -1.38 0.74
C SER A 33 12.81 0.10 1.01
N VAL A 34 12.69 0.89 -0.05
CA VAL A 34 12.38 2.32 0.03
C VAL A 34 11.12 2.64 -0.76
N TYR A 35 10.16 3.26 -0.12
CA TYR A 35 8.95 3.78 -0.76
C TYR A 35 9.17 5.22 -1.22
N PHE A 36 9.02 5.48 -2.51
CA PHE A 36 9.05 6.82 -3.07
C PHE A 36 7.64 7.39 -3.11
N TYR A 37 7.39 8.35 -2.25
CA TYR A 37 6.09 8.99 -2.07
C TYR A 37 6.14 10.47 -2.42
N ALA A 38 5.05 11.02 -2.95
CA ALA A 38 4.87 12.44 -3.27
C ALA A 38 6.01 13.02 -4.13
N VAL A 39 6.34 12.32 -5.23
CA VAL A 39 7.36 12.79 -6.17
C VAL A 39 6.80 13.92 -7.01
N CYS A 40 7.36 15.12 -6.92
CA CYS A 40 6.91 16.26 -7.68
C CYS A 40 8.07 17.14 -8.17
N THR A 41 7.80 17.90 -9.24
CA THR A 41 8.70 18.92 -9.78
C THR A 41 7.89 20.17 -10.10
N ASP A 42 8.34 21.33 -9.62
CA ASP A 42 7.75 22.64 -9.93
C ASP A 42 7.66 22.81 -11.45
N GLU A 43 6.53 23.31 -11.95
CA GLU A 43 6.24 23.43 -13.38
C GLU A 43 7.34 24.14 -14.17
N LYS A 44 7.94 25.18 -13.59
CA LYS A 44 8.98 25.97 -14.22
C LYS A 44 10.27 25.20 -14.47
N TYR A 45 10.45 24.05 -13.79
CA TYR A 45 11.66 23.23 -13.87
C TYR A 45 11.39 21.84 -14.49
N ARG A 46 10.15 21.63 -15.01
CA ARG A 46 9.82 20.40 -15.75
C ARG A 46 10.62 20.35 -17.06
N ASN A 47 10.81 19.14 -17.58
CA ASN A 47 11.55 18.84 -18.81
C ASN A 47 13.03 19.28 -18.83
N GLN A 48 13.61 19.64 -17.69
CA GLN A 48 15.00 20.06 -17.55
C GLN A 48 15.89 18.97 -16.92
N GLY A 49 15.40 17.74 -16.81
CA GLY A 49 16.13 16.61 -16.22
C GLY A 49 16.20 16.59 -14.69
N VAL A 50 15.56 17.53 -14.00
CA VAL A 50 15.62 17.66 -12.52
C VAL A 50 15.11 16.39 -11.83
N MET A 51 13.98 15.84 -12.28
CA MET A 51 13.45 14.58 -11.73
C MET A 51 14.41 13.41 -11.96
N ARG A 52 15.06 13.33 -13.11
CA ARG A 52 16.06 12.29 -13.40
C ARG A 52 17.22 12.37 -12.41
N ALA A 53 17.76 13.54 -12.19
CA ALA A 53 18.83 13.76 -11.22
C ALA A 53 18.42 13.36 -9.80
N LEU A 54 17.18 13.72 -9.39
CA LEU A 54 16.62 13.35 -8.10
C LEU A 54 16.46 11.83 -7.95
N PHE A 55 15.93 11.14 -8.93
CA PHE A 55 15.77 9.67 -8.89
C PHE A 55 17.12 8.95 -8.86
N THR A 56 18.12 9.42 -9.63
CA THR A 56 19.45 8.85 -9.58
C THR A 56 20.02 8.97 -8.19
N PHE A 57 20.00 10.17 -7.63
CA PHE A 57 20.48 10.44 -6.27
C PHE A 57 19.72 9.63 -5.20
N ALA A 58 18.38 9.56 -5.30
CA ALA A 58 17.55 8.85 -4.34
C ALA A 58 17.81 7.33 -4.36
N LYS A 59 18.00 6.73 -5.55
CA LYS A 59 18.37 5.33 -5.70
C LYS A 59 19.76 5.03 -5.14
N GLU A 60 20.76 5.89 -5.42
CA GLU A 60 22.09 5.75 -4.85
C GLU A 60 22.03 5.76 -3.33
N LYS A 61 21.29 6.70 -2.74
CA LYS A 61 21.10 6.77 -1.28
C LYS A 61 20.35 5.58 -0.70
N ALA A 62 19.31 5.08 -1.39
CA ALA A 62 18.63 3.87 -0.98
C ALA A 62 19.58 2.66 -0.96
N LYS A 63 20.39 2.51 -2.00
CA LYS A 63 21.39 1.44 -2.09
C LYS A 63 22.46 1.56 -0.99
N GLU A 64 22.98 2.76 -0.72
CA GLU A 64 23.93 3.02 0.37
C GLU A 64 23.34 2.65 1.75
N GLN A 65 22.03 2.76 1.94
CA GLN A 65 21.33 2.38 3.15
C GLN A 65 20.99 0.88 3.22
N GLY A 66 21.39 0.10 2.23
CA GLY A 66 21.15 -1.35 2.20
C GLY A 66 19.84 -1.77 1.55
N ALA A 67 19.05 -0.85 1.01
CA ALA A 67 17.81 -1.23 0.34
C ALA A 67 18.10 -2.10 -0.89
N LEU A 68 17.34 -3.18 -1.04
CA LEU A 68 17.39 -4.06 -2.20
C LEU A 68 16.35 -3.67 -3.26
N ILE A 69 15.31 -2.95 -2.85
CA ILE A 69 14.18 -2.55 -3.70
C ILE A 69 13.79 -1.11 -3.42
N CYS A 70 13.40 -0.41 -4.48
CA CYS A 70 12.60 0.80 -4.38
C CYS A 70 11.23 0.54 -5.00
N PHE A 71 10.17 1.12 -4.44
CA PHE A 71 8.83 0.99 -5.01
C PHE A 71 8.06 2.30 -4.91
N LEU A 72 7.03 2.42 -5.74
CA LEU A 72 6.13 3.57 -5.80
C LEU A 72 4.76 3.18 -6.35
N VAL A 73 3.77 4.02 -6.11
CA VAL A 73 2.41 3.86 -6.60
C VAL A 73 2.07 5.05 -7.50
N PRO A 74 2.07 4.88 -8.83
CA PRO A 74 1.67 5.94 -9.76
C PRO A 74 0.16 6.16 -9.71
N GLU A 75 -0.26 7.41 -9.74
CA GLU A 75 -1.68 7.78 -9.73
C GLU A 75 -2.42 7.46 -11.04
N ASN A 76 -1.70 7.47 -12.17
CA ASN A 76 -2.29 7.30 -13.50
C ASN A 76 -1.30 6.71 -14.51
N GLU A 77 -1.83 6.28 -15.65
CA GLU A 77 -1.08 5.63 -16.73
C GLU A 77 0.09 6.47 -17.27
N SER A 78 -0.06 7.79 -17.29
CA SER A 78 1.02 8.70 -17.74
C SER A 78 2.23 8.63 -16.82
N LEU A 79 1.99 8.51 -15.52
CA LEU A 79 3.05 8.34 -14.50
C LEU A 79 3.68 6.95 -14.58
N PHE A 80 2.92 5.89 -14.84
CA PHE A 80 3.48 4.55 -15.09
C PHE A 80 4.51 4.60 -16.23
N LYS A 81 4.13 5.14 -17.40
CA LYS A 81 5.03 5.31 -18.55
C LYS A 81 6.24 6.20 -18.26
N MET A 82 6.06 7.18 -17.40
CA MET A 82 7.17 8.03 -16.97
C MET A 82 8.17 7.26 -16.11
N TYR A 83 7.70 6.49 -15.12
CA TYR A 83 8.57 5.73 -14.21
C TYR A 83 9.26 4.55 -14.89
N GLU A 84 8.68 3.97 -15.95
CA GLU A 84 9.37 2.97 -16.80
C GLU A 84 10.68 3.53 -17.38
N LYS A 85 10.73 4.83 -17.73
CA LYS A 85 11.96 5.50 -18.18
C LYS A 85 13.05 5.59 -17.12
N PHE A 86 12.69 5.35 -15.87
CA PHE A 86 13.61 5.23 -14.72
C PHE A 86 13.85 3.77 -14.30
N SER A 87 13.50 2.82 -15.18
CA SER A 87 13.68 1.37 -14.99
C SER A 87 12.83 0.77 -13.85
N PHE A 88 11.71 1.41 -13.49
CA PHE A 88 10.70 0.78 -12.68
C PHE A 88 9.86 -0.17 -13.52
N GLN A 89 9.46 -1.29 -12.93
CA GLN A 89 8.65 -2.34 -13.55
C GLN A 89 7.27 -2.40 -12.90
N ARG A 90 6.21 -2.61 -13.71
CA ARG A 90 4.83 -2.81 -13.24
C ARG A 90 4.68 -4.22 -12.71
N ASN A 91 4.83 -4.40 -11.44
CA ASN A 91 4.79 -5.72 -10.82
C ASN A 91 4.10 -5.73 -9.43
N ILE A 92 3.45 -4.64 -9.07
CA ILE A 92 2.50 -4.59 -7.96
C ILE A 92 1.11 -4.48 -8.59
N THR A 93 0.31 -5.52 -8.45
CA THR A 93 -0.99 -5.62 -9.12
C THR A 93 -2.09 -5.94 -8.14
N TYR A 94 -3.30 -5.53 -8.45
CA TYR A 94 -4.48 -5.91 -7.70
C TYR A 94 -5.64 -6.30 -8.61
N ASN A 95 -6.62 -7.00 -8.03
CA ASN A 95 -7.94 -7.21 -8.61
C ASN A 95 -9.01 -6.67 -7.66
N LYS A 96 -10.17 -6.34 -8.21
CA LYS A 96 -11.37 -5.97 -7.47
C LYS A 96 -12.29 -7.17 -7.37
N LYS A 97 -12.38 -7.73 -6.17
CA LYS A 97 -13.39 -8.76 -5.88
C LYS A 97 -14.67 -8.05 -5.44
N ARG A 98 -15.75 -8.28 -6.17
CA ARG A 98 -17.09 -7.84 -5.82
C ARG A 98 -17.81 -8.94 -5.06
N VAL A 99 -18.48 -8.59 -3.97
CA VAL A 99 -19.29 -9.51 -3.16
C VAL A 99 -20.65 -8.86 -2.94
N LEU A 100 -21.71 -9.55 -3.36
CA LEU A 100 -23.08 -9.09 -3.18
C LEU A 100 -23.68 -9.68 -1.91
N ARG A 101 -24.50 -8.90 -1.21
CA ARG A 101 -25.19 -9.33 0.02
C ARG A 101 -25.98 -10.62 -0.17
N ASN A 102 -26.69 -10.75 -1.29
CA ASN A 102 -27.53 -11.94 -1.59
C ASN A 102 -26.72 -13.20 -1.93
N GLU A 103 -25.42 -13.08 -2.14
CA GLU A 103 -24.49 -14.20 -2.38
C GLU A 103 -23.83 -14.69 -1.08
N CYS A 104 -24.06 -13.97 0.04
CA CYS A 104 -23.46 -14.29 1.33
C CYS A 104 -24.48 -14.98 2.26
N ASP A 105 -24.03 -16.08 2.88
CA ASP A 105 -24.74 -16.69 4.01
C ASP A 105 -24.44 -15.88 5.29
N ILE A 106 -25.21 -14.79 5.49
CA ILE A 106 -25.02 -13.88 6.61
C ILE A 106 -25.47 -14.54 7.90
N LYS A 107 -24.52 -14.92 8.74
CA LYS A 107 -24.79 -15.55 10.03
C LYS A 107 -25.01 -14.49 11.10
N ASN A 108 -26.01 -14.69 11.92
CA ASN A 108 -26.28 -13.83 13.09
C ASN A 108 -25.26 -14.16 14.21
N THR A 109 -23.99 -13.86 13.97
CA THR A 109 -22.89 -14.12 14.91
C THR A 109 -22.52 -12.83 15.64
N MET A 110 -22.46 -12.89 16.97
CA MET A 110 -21.99 -11.77 17.77
C MET A 110 -20.46 -11.69 17.66
N TYR A 111 -19.94 -10.78 16.85
CA TYR A 111 -18.53 -10.47 16.81
C TYR A 111 -18.19 -9.41 17.87
N LYS A 112 -17.10 -9.63 18.59
CA LYS A 112 -16.53 -8.61 19.47
C LYS A 112 -15.47 -7.85 18.70
N THR A 113 -15.69 -6.56 18.49
CA THR A 113 -14.65 -5.64 18.08
C THR A 113 -13.73 -5.36 19.26
N THR A 114 -12.46 -5.22 18.99
CA THR A 114 -11.45 -4.85 19.98
C THR A 114 -10.64 -3.68 19.47
N ASP A 115 -9.91 -3.01 20.36
CA ASP A 115 -8.98 -1.98 19.91
C ASP A 115 -7.88 -2.61 19.06
N PHE A 116 -7.62 -1.99 17.90
CA PHE A 116 -6.60 -2.43 16.97
C PHE A 116 -5.25 -1.86 17.40
N CYS A 117 -4.26 -2.72 17.59
CA CYS A 117 -2.93 -2.33 17.99
C CYS A 117 -1.86 -2.85 17.00
N TYR A 118 -0.64 -2.30 17.11
CA TYR A 118 0.46 -2.68 16.23
C TYR A 118 0.78 -4.19 16.24
N ASN A 119 0.73 -4.83 17.39
CA ASN A 119 0.99 -6.27 17.50
C ASN A 119 -0.04 -7.12 16.76
N ASP A 120 -1.29 -6.70 16.76
CA ASP A 120 -2.36 -7.37 16.00
C ASP A 120 -2.16 -7.20 14.49
N TYR A 121 -1.87 -5.97 14.05
CA TYR A 121 -1.48 -5.69 12.67
C TYR A 121 -0.32 -6.56 12.22
N LEU A 122 0.78 -6.57 12.97
CA LEU A 122 1.98 -7.34 12.66
C LEU A 122 1.69 -8.84 12.55
N LYS A 123 0.90 -9.39 13.48
CA LYS A 123 0.50 -10.79 13.48
C LYS A 123 -0.19 -11.18 12.16
N PHE A 124 -1.20 -10.41 11.73
CA PHE A 124 -1.95 -10.73 10.51
C PHE A 124 -1.11 -10.49 9.25
N ARG A 125 -0.27 -9.46 9.25
CA ARG A 125 0.66 -9.20 8.13
C ARG A 125 1.68 -10.34 7.98
N LEU A 126 2.25 -10.84 9.07
CA LEU A 126 3.17 -11.98 9.03
C LEU A 126 2.47 -13.26 8.55
N GLN A 127 1.20 -13.48 8.88
CA GLN A 127 0.44 -14.60 8.31
C GLN A 127 0.25 -14.46 6.79
N GLU A 128 0.00 -13.26 6.28
CA GLU A 128 -0.08 -13.01 4.84
C GLU A 128 1.30 -13.16 4.15
N SER A 129 2.41 -12.91 4.86
CA SER A 129 3.76 -13.07 4.31
C SER A 129 4.12 -14.51 3.95
N GLU A 130 3.44 -15.49 4.51
CA GLU A 130 3.61 -16.91 4.13
C GLU A 130 3.11 -17.20 2.71
N LYS A 131 2.16 -16.40 2.23
CA LYS A 131 1.56 -16.55 0.90
C LYS A 131 2.26 -15.68 -0.14
N SER A 132 2.76 -14.53 0.27
CA SER A 132 3.31 -13.53 -0.64
C SER A 132 4.14 -12.47 0.07
N PRO A 133 5.04 -11.78 -0.65
CA PRO A 133 5.72 -10.62 -0.11
C PRO A 133 4.73 -9.57 0.37
N VAL A 134 4.88 -9.10 1.61
CA VAL A 134 4.04 -8.05 2.21
C VAL A 134 4.89 -6.90 2.71
N VAL A 135 4.39 -5.69 2.59
CA VAL A 135 4.98 -4.52 3.23
C VAL A 135 4.57 -4.51 4.70
N ILE A 136 5.52 -4.36 5.60
CA ILE A 136 5.29 -4.19 7.04
C ILE A 136 5.63 -2.74 7.41
N LEU A 137 4.67 -2.07 8.01
CA LEU A 137 4.87 -0.73 8.59
C LEU A 137 5.62 -0.85 9.91
N ASP A 138 6.47 0.11 10.23
CA ASP A 138 6.95 0.24 11.60
C ASP A 138 5.84 0.76 12.54
N GLU A 139 6.05 0.70 13.85
CA GLU A 139 5.03 1.11 14.82
C GLU A 139 4.66 2.60 14.73
N ASN A 140 5.62 3.46 14.39
CA ASN A 140 5.34 4.91 14.23
C ASN A 140 4.51 5.18 12.97
N GLU A 141 4.81 4.46 11.88
CA GLU A 141 4.03 4.54 10.64
C GLU A 141 2.62 3.99 10.82
N PHE A 142 2.52 2.85 11.51
CA PHE A 142 1.24 2.27 11.90
C PHE A 142 0.42 3.29 12.69
N ASN A 143 0.96 3.85 13.77
CA ASN A 143 0.26 4.82 14.59
C ASN A 143 -0.15 6.08 13.82
N PHE A 144 0.68 6.53 12.87
CA PHE A 144 0.37 7.68 12.02
C PHE A 144 -0.78 7.39 11.04
N ILE A 145 -0.78 6.20 10.42
CA ILE A 145 -1.79 5.80 9.41
C ILE A 145 -3.11 5.45 10.07
N PHE A 146 -3.04 4.73 11.19
CA PHE A 146 -4.21 4.26 11.93
C PHE A 146 -4.64 5.21 13.06
N ASP A 147 -4.21 6.46 13.01
CA ASP A 147 -4.69 7.47 13.95
C ASP A 147 -6.23 7.57 13.85
N LYS A 148 -6.88 7.26 14.97
CA LYS A 148 -8.35 7.26 15.10
C LYS A 148 -9.01 8.63 14.86
N THR A 149 -8.21 9.69 14.76
CA THR A 149 -8.69 11.04 14.46
C THR A 149 -8.92 11.30 12.97
N ARG A 150 -8.60 10.35 12.10
CA ARG A 150 -8.86 10.45 10.66
C ARG A 150 -10.27 9.98 10.35
N ASP A 151 -11.14 10.92 9.99
CA ASP A 151 -12.56 10.68 9.70
C ASP A 151 -12.81 10.03 8.32
N ASP A 152 -11.80 9.93 7.47
CA ASP A 152 -11.92 9.52 6.07
C ASP A 152 -11.90 8.00 5.85
N VAL A 153 -11.47 7.22 6.84
CA VAL A 153 -11.30 5.76 6.73
C VAL A 153 -11.79 5.04 7.98
N SER A 154 -12.57 3.99 7.79
CA SER A 154 -13.03 3.12 8.87
C SER A 154 -12.14 1.89 9.02
N ILE A 155 -11.85 1.52 10.26
CA ILE A 155 -11.07 0.33 10.60
C ILE A 155 -11.96 -0.63 11.38
N LEU A 156 -12.09 -1.86 10.87
CA LEU A 156 -12.69 -2.98 11.58
C LEU A 156 -11.59 -3.89 12.08
N PHE A 157 -11.59 -4.19 13.37
CA PHE A 157 -10.76 -5.22 13.93
C PHE A 157 -11.58 -6.28 14.66
N LEU A 158 -11.38 -7.54 14.25
CA LEU A 158 -11.91 -8.75 14.87
C LEU A 158 -10.76 -9.62 15.35
N LYS A 159 -11.02 -10.51 16.30
CA LYS A 159 -10.00 -11.49 16.74
C LYS A 159 -9.46 -12.37 15.61
N THR A 160 -10.21 -12.50 14.53
CA THR A 160 -9.91 -13.34 13.36
C THR A 160 -9.30 -12.58 12.19
N GLY A 161 -9.23 -11.24 12.24
CA GLY A 161 -8.70 -10.42 11.16
C GLY A 161 -9.09 -8.96 11.27
N TYR A 162 -8.66 -8.15 10.30
CA TYR A 162 -9.02 -6.73 10.20
C TYR A 162 -9.33 -6.33 8.77
N ALA A 163 -10.05 -5.22 8.63
CA ALA A 163 -10.28 -4.55 7.36
C ALA A 163 -10.19 -3.03 7.51
N ILE A 164 -9.74 -2.39 6.44
CA ILE A 164 -9.75 -0.94 6.27
C ILE A 164 -10.69 -0.66 5.11
N PHE A 165 -11.67 0.20 5.34
CA PHE A 165 -12.74 0.40 4.38
C PHE A 165 -13.33 1.81 4.46
N GLU A 166 -13.99 2.18 3.36
CA GLU A 166 -14.83 3.37 3.26
C GLU A 166 -16.26 2.92 2.94
N LYS A 167 -17.25 3.51 3.62
CA LYS A 167 -18.67 3.28 3.33
C LYS A 167 -19.24 4.48 2.57
N ASN A 168 -19.74 4.22 1.38
CA ASN A 168 -20.43 5.20 0.54
C ASN A 168 -21.81 4.68 0.18
N GLU A 169 -22.85 5.27 0.77
CA GLU A 169 -24.25 4.84 0.56
C GLU A 169 -24.42 3.33 0.77
N ALA A 170 -24.90 2.62 -0.24
CA ALA A 170 -25.17 1.17 -0.22
C ALA A 170 -23.95 0.29 -0.56
N LYS A 171 -22.74 0.88 -0.67
CA LYS A 171 -21.50 0.19 -1.01
C LYS A 171 -20.42 0.39 0.04
N ILE A 172 -19.66 -0.66 0.32
CA ILE A 172 -18.39 -0.60 1.07
C ILE A 172 -17.22 -0.90 0.11
N SER A 173 -16.19 -0.08 0.15
CA SER A 173 -14.92 -0.28 -0.54
C SER A 173 -13.85 -0.66 0.48
N VAL A 174 -13.38 -1.91 0.42
CA VAL A 174 -12.34 -2.43 1.31
C VAL A 174 -10.99 -2.29 0.61
N SER A 175 -10.15 -1.43 1.13
CA SER A 175 -8.80 -1.17 0.61
C SER A 175 -7.77 -2.16 1.14
N GLU A 176 -7.99 -2.71 2.32
CA GLU A 176 -7.13 -3.72 2.93
C GLU A 176 -7.95 -4.72 3.74
N ILE A 177 -7.64 -6.00 3.62
CA ILE A 177 -8.25 -7.07 4.40
C ILE A 177 -7.19 -8.14 4.72
N CYS A 178 -7.05 -8.49 6.00
CA CYS A 178 -6.14 -9.53 6.47
C CYS A 178 -6.84 -10.45 7.48
N GLY A 179 -6.52 -11.74 7.44
CA GLY A 179 -7.12 -12.76 8.29
C GLY A 179 -8.34 -13.44 7.66
N ASN A 180 -9.38 -13.73 8.47
CA ASN A 180 -10.57 -14.43 8.02
C ASN A 180 -11.54 -13.48 7.29
N GLU A 181 -11.51 -13.51 5.96
CA GLU A 181 -12.37 -12.69 5.12
C GLU A 181 -13.86 -12.94 5.34
N SER A 182 -14.24 -14.20 5.55
CA SER A 182 -15.65 -14.58 5.75
C SER A 182 -16.24 -13.93 7.00
N ASP A 183 -15.49 -13.90 8.10
CA ASP A 183 -15.93 -13.26 9.34
C ASP A 183 -16.04 -11.74 9.18
N ILE A 184 -15.10 -11.14 8.46
CA ILE A 184 -15.07 -9.69 8.19
C ILE A 184 -16.29 -9.29 7.33
N LEU A 185 -16.54 -10.01 6.23
CA LEU A 185 -17.69 -9.75 5.36
C LEU A 185 -19.01 -9.93 6.09
N ASN A 186 -19.12 -11.01 6.89
CA ASN A 186 -20.30 -11.26 7.70
C ASN A 186 -20.56 -10.14 8.71
N TYR A 187 -19.51 -9.63 9.37
CA TYR A 187 -19.63 -8.48 10.26
C TYR A 187 -20.12 -7.24 9.52
N LEU A 188 -19.47 -6.90 8.39
CA LEU A 188 -19.80 -5.70 7.63
C LEU A 188 -21.25 -5.73 7.14
N PHE A 189 -21.69 -6.83 6.55
CA PHE A 189 -23.08 -6.99 6.13
C PHE A 189 -24.08 -7.03 7.29
N SER A 190 -23.75 -7.59 8.43
CA SER A 190 -24.62 -7.63 9.61
C SER A 190 -24.75 -6.27 10.28
N THR A 191 -23.69 -5.46 10.25
CA THR A 191 -23.66 -4.14 10.87
C THR A 191 -24.29 -3.06 9.99
N TYR A 192 -24.01 -3.09 8.68
CA TYR A 192 -24.49 -2.10 7.72
C TYR A 192 -25.61 -2.69 6.87
N LEU A 193 -26.85 -2.61 7.37
CA LEU A 193 -28.02 -3.27 6.76
C LEU A 193 -28.38 -2.69 5.39
N ASP A 194 -28.06 -1.44 5.14
CA ASP A 194 -28.27 -0.71 3.89
C ASP A 194 -27.24 -1.06 2.79
N VAL A 195 -26.12 -1.70 3.15
CA VAL A 195 -25.09 -2.10 2.20
C VAL A 195 -25.51 -3.32 1.40
N THR A 196 -25.50 -3.21 0.09
CA THR A 196 -25.82 -4.30 -0.85
C THR A 196 -24.61 -4.90 -1.52
N GLU A 197 -23.48 -4.19 -1.52
CA GLU A 197 -22.26 -4.57 -2.21
C GLU A 197 -21.01 -4.23 -1.38
N ILE A 198 -20.04 -5.15 -1.36
CA ILE A 198 -18.69 -4.91 -0.85
C ILE A 198 -17.71 -5.16 -1.98
N GLU A 199 -16.89 -4.16 -2.32
CA GLU A 199 -15.76 -4.28 -3.24
C GLU A 199 -14.46 -4.39 -2.45
N ILE A 200 -13.65 -5.42 -2.71
CA ILE A 200 -12.41 -5.69 -2.00
C ILE A 200 -11.26 -5.60 -2.97
N LEU A 201 -10.26 -4.80 -2.65
CA LEU A 201 -8.98 -4.81 -3.35
C LEU A 201 -8.19 -6.05 -2.92
N LYS A 202 -7.98 -6.97 -3.85
CA LYS A 202 -7.20 -8.19 -3.64
C LYS A 202 -6.06 -8.28 -4.62
N ARG A 203 -5.02 -8.94 -4.20
CA ARG A 203 -4.00 -9.43 -5.12
C ARG A 203 -4.60 -10.54 -6.00
N SER A 204 -4.33 -10.50 -7.30
CA SER A 204 -4.78 -11.51 -8.26
C SER A 204 -3.64 -11.95 -9.16
N GLU A 205 -3.69 -13.23 -9.55
CA GLU A 205 -2.76 -13.83 -10.50
C GLU A 205 -3.31 -13.87 -11.93
N ASN A 206 -4.63 -13.75 -12.11
CA ASN A 206 -5.29 -14.00 -13.40
C ASN A 206 -5.82 -12.75 -14.11
N GLU A 207 -6.54 -11.91 -13.40
CA GLU A 207 -7.02 -10.60 -13.92
C GLU A 207 -6.54 -9.52 -12.97
N TYR A 208 -5.76 -8.58 -13.47
CA TYR A 208 -5.16 -7.57 -12.61
C TYR A 208 -5.11 -6.20 -13.26
N THR A 209 -5.12 -5.21 -12.41
CA THR A 209 -4.83 -3.82 -12.75
C THR A 209 -3.48 -3.46 -12.15
N ASP A 210 -2.64 -2.79 -12.91
CA ASP A 210 -1.38 -2.25 -12.41
C ASP A 210 -1.67 -1.27 -11.28
N PHE A 211 -1.03 -1.49 -10.14
CA PHE A 211 -1.20 -0.68 -8.95
C PHE A 211 0.07 0.08 -8.58
N GLY A 212 1.20 -0.59 -8.67
CA GLY A 212 2.48 0.00 -8.32
C GLY A 212 3.62 -0.58 -9.13
N MET A 213 4.78 -0.01 -8.90
CA MET A 213 5.99 -0.38 -9.62
C MET A 213 7.15 -0.57 -8.66
N THR A 214 8.08 -1.47 -9.03
CA THR A 214 9.32 -1.65 -8.28
C THR A 214 10.55 -1.42 -9.15
N TYR A 215 11.64 -1.09 -8.48
CA TYR A 215 12.99 -1.07 -9.02
C TYR A 215 13.88 -1.93 -8.10
N SER A 216 14.50 -2.98 -8.64
CA SER A 216 15.42 -3.85 -7.90
C SER A 216 16.88 -3.52 -8.24
N PHE A 217 17.74 -3.47 -7.20
CA PHE A 217 19.17 -3.24 -7.39
C PHE A 217 19.92 -4.50 -7.86
N ASN A 218 19.40 -5.69 -7.63
CA ASN A 218 20.09 -6.95 -7.82
C ASN A 218 19.45 -7.90 -8.86
N ASN A 219 18.55 -7.42 -9.71
CA ASN A 219 17.82 -8.25 -10.71
C ASN A 219 17.17 -9.54 -10.14
N THR A 220 16.92 -9.60 -8.86
CA THR A 220 16.24 -10.74 -8.23
C THR A 220 14.75 -10.62 -8.50
N ASN A 221 14.21 -11.56 -9.30
CA ASN A 221 12.79 -11.66 -9.66
C ASN A 221 11.87 -12.06 -8.49
N SER A 222 12.36 -12.05 -7.26
CA SER A 222 11.66 -12.61 -6.09
C SER A 222 10.53 -11.75 -5.53
N PHE A 223 10.26 -10.59 -6.11
CA PHE A 223 9.30 -9.63 -5.56
C PHE A 223 8.16 -9.24 -6.50
N ASN A 224 7.71 -10.19 -7.31
CA ASN A 224 6.47 -10.02 -8.04
C ASN A 224 5.26 -10.09 -7.08
N ASN A 225 4.25 -9.26 -7.32
CA ASN A 225 3.00 -9.24 -6.55
C ASN A 225 3.18 -8.93 -5.05
N ILE A 226 3.96 -7.91 -4.70
CA ILE A 226 4.05 -7.43 -3.32
C ILE A 226 2.66 -6.96 -2.87
N TYR A 227 2.19 -7.48 -1.74
CA TYR A 227 0.98 -6.97 -1.10
C TYR A 227 1.31 -5.72 -0.29
N PHE A 228 0.94 -4.60 -0.85
CA PHE A 228 1.27 -3.31 -0.26
C PHE A 228 0.36 -2.95 0.92
N GLY A 229 -0.91 -3.34 0.87
CA GLY A 229 -1.94 -2.90 1.80
C GLY A 229 -2.35 -1.46 1.50
N ILE A 230 -2.49 -0.63 2.52
CA ILE A 230 -2.96 0.75 2.34
C ILE A 230 -1.97 1.51 1.49
N PRO A 231 -2.36 2.01 0.32
CA PRO A 231 -1.60 3.05 -0.31
C PRO A 231 -1.62 4.27 0.61
N TYR A 232 -0.48 4.86 0.83
CA TYR A 232 -0.40 6.21 1.36
C TYR A 232 -1.13 7.14 0.37
N ARG A 233 -2.41 7.37 0.61
CA ARG A 233 -3.22 8.35 -0.12
C ARG A 233 -3.09 9.72 0.53
#